data_36647cd1f79d901b65a4983f5f96dcf4
#
_entry.id   36647cd1f79d901b65a4983f5f96dcf4
#
_cell.length_a   1.000
_cell.length_b   1.000
_cell.length_c   1.000
_cell.angle_alpha   90.00
_cell.angle_beta   90.00
_cell.angle_gamma   90.00
#
_symmetry.space_group_name_H-M   'P 1'
#
loop_
_entity.id
_entity.type
_entity.pdbx_description
1 polymer ?
#
loop_
_entity_poly.entity_id
_entity_poly.type
_entity_poly.pdbx_seq_one_letter_code
_entity_poly.pdbx_strand_id
1 'polypeptide(L)'
;MPLHSLDFIVFFLPLATALHFLLNRAGHFRLALAGLVGLSLFFCGWRALFDAELLLFSICTNFLIGFFIHPYTAQPGPRGKFLLALGITMNLALLGYFKYSAFVLENINVIMNTTYPVIAGYLPLGISFLTFQQIAYLMDVYRGQVKTYNFLEYCFLCAFFPKTLAGPIVRYGEITPQLSEGMRAVSLGVLAEGTTRFTIGLFKKVVLADTLAGYANPIFTADAFGRD
;
A
#
# COMPACT_ATOMS: atom_id res chain seq x y z
N MET A 1 -9.93 4.08 9.30
CA MET A 1 -9.49 3.95 10.71
C MET A 1 -8.01 4.34 10.81
N PRO A 2 -7.62 5.36 11.58
CA PRO A 2 -6.21 5.73 11.75
C PRO A 2 -5.46 4.68 12.59
N LEU A 3 -4.17 4.43 12.30
CA LEU A 3 -3.36 3.44 13.04
C LEU A 3 -3.14 3.79 14.52
N HIS A 4 -3.36 5.04 14.90
CA HIS A 4 -3.25 5.54 16.29
C HIS A 4 -4.60 5.65 17.00
N SER A 5 -5.71 5.26 16.36
CA SER A 5 -7.03 5.27 16.98
C SER A 5 -7.19 4.18 18.03
N LEU A 6 -8.01 4.43 19.04
CA LEU A 6 -8.32 3.44 20.07
C LEU A 6 -8.98 2.18 19.46
N ASP A 7 -9.85 2.35 18.48
CA ASP A 7 -10.51 1.24 17.78
C ASP A 7 -9.49 0.32 17.10
N PHE A 8 -8.44 0.92 16.49
CA PHE A 8 -7.37 0.14 15.88
C PHE A 8 -6.55 -0.60 16.93
N ILE A 9 -6.11 0.09 17.98
CA ILE A 9 -5.17 -0.45 18.98
C ILE A 9 -5.84 -1.50 19.86
N VAL A 10 -7.10 -1.26 20.29
CA VAL A 10 -7.79 -2.09 21.29
C VAL A 10 -8.54 -3.25 20.63
N PHE A 11 -9.07 -3.08 19.43
CA PHE A 11 -9.91 -4.10 18.78
C PHE A 11 -9.25 -4.70 17.55
N PHE A 12 -8.88 -3.90 16.57
CA PHE A 12 -8.44 -4.40 15.28
C PHE A 12 -7.08 -5.11 15.35
N LEU A 13 -6.08 -4.48 15.95
CA LEU A 13 -4.73 -5.02 16.04
C LEU A 13 -4.67 -6.31 16.89
N PRO A 14 -5.30 -6.39 18.08
CA PRO A 14 -5.38 -7.64 18.83
C PRO A 14 -6.14 -8.74 18.10
N LEU A 15 -7.25 -8.42 17.43
CA LEU A 15 -8.00 -9.38 16.62
C LEU A 15 -7.15 -9.95 15.48
N ALA A 16 -6.47 -9.09 14.73
CA ALA A 16 -5.60 -9.49 13.63
C ALA A 16 -4.44 -10.37 14.12
N THR A 17 -3.82 -9.98 15.25
CA THR A 17 -2.73 -10.74 15.87
C THR A 17 -3.21 -12.08 16.40
N ALA A 18 -4.34 -12.13 17.10
CA ALA A 18 -4.92 -13.36 17.64
C ALA A 18 -5.33 -14.32 16.52
N LEU A 19 -6.00 -13.85 15.49
CA LEU A 19 -6.38 -14.67 14.34
C LEU A 19 -5.15 -15.29 13.66
N HIS A 20 -4.14 -14.45 13.41
CA HIS A 20 -2.88 -14.92 12.81
C HIS A 20 -2.17 -15.97 13.70
N PHE A 21 -2.07 -15.69 15.00
CA PHE A 21 -1.43 -16.59 15.97
C PHE A 21 -2.17 -17.94 16.05
N LEU A 22 -3.49 -17.93 16.20
CA LEU A 22 -4.30 -19.13 16.36
C LEU A 22 -4.25 -20.03 15.11
N LEU A 23 -4.37 -19.42 13.91
CA LEU A 23 -4.32 -20.19 12.66
C LEU A 23 -2.93 -20.76 12.38
N ASN A 24 -1.86 -20.03 12.70
CA ASN A 24 -0.49 -20.56 12.59
C ASN A 24 -0.23 -21.68 13.57
N ARG A 25 -0.68 -21.56 14.84
CA ARG A 25 -0.56 -22.62 15.83
C ARG A 25 -1.32 -23.89 15.44
N ALA A 26 -2.45 -23.72 14.74
CA ALA A 26 -3.22 -24.83 14.18
C ALA A 26 -2.59 -25.43 12.89
N GLY A 27 -1.45 -24.92 12.42
CA GLY A 27 -0.77 -25.39 11.21
C GLY A 27 -1.37 -24.87 9.91
N HIS A 28 -2.34 -23.96 9.96
CA HIS A 28 -3.06 -23.43 8.79
C HIS A 28 -2.45 -22.11 8.29
N PHE A 29 -1.17 -22.15 7.91
CA PHE A 29 -0.41 -20.96 7.46
C PHE A 29 -1.10 -20.18 6.32
N ARG A 30 -1.59 -20.88 5.28
CA ARG A 30 -2.25 -20.21 4.14
C ARG A 30 -3.53 -19.48 4.57
N LEU A 31 -4.29 -20.04 5.51
CA LEU A 31 -5.48 -19.41 6.07
C LEU A 31 -5.11 -18.22 6.94
N ALA A 32 -4.02 -18.29 7.70
CA ALA A 32 -3.51 -17.15 8.46
C ALA A 32 -3.14 -15.97 7.56
N LEU A 33 -2.45 -16.25 6.46
CA LEU A 33 -2.09 -15.25 5.46
C LEU A 33 -3.31 -14.67 4.75
N ALA A 34 -4.27 -15.52 4.34
CA ALA A 34 -5.53 -15.10 3.74
C ALA A 34 -6.36 -14.23 4.71
N GLY A 35 -6.40 -14.60 5.98
CA GLY A 35 -7.05 -13.83 7.04
C GLY A 35 -6.45 -12.44 7.19
N LEU A 36 -5.11 -12.32 7.18
CA LEU A 36 -4.44 -11.01 7.21
C LEU A 36 -4.72 -10.18 5.96
N VAL A 37 -4.76 -10.78 4.77
CA VAL A 37 -5.16 -10.09 3.54
C VAL A 37 -6.61 -9.61 3.63
N GLY A 38 -7.54 -10.46 4.09
CA GLY A 38 -8.93 -10.08 4.28
C GLY A 38 -9.12 -8.93 5.27
N LEU A 39 -8.44 -8.98 6.41
CA LEU A 39 -8.42 -7.89 7.39
C LEU A 39 -7.80 -6.61 6.83
N SER A 40 -6.77 -6.73 6.00
CA SER A 40 -6.14 -5.59 5.34
C SER A 40 -7.07 -4.91 4.34
N LEU A 41 -7.80 -5.68 3.55
CA LEU A 41 -8.82 -5.16 2.64
C LEU A 41 -9.97 -4.50 3.41
N PHE A 42 -10.43 -5.13 4.49
CA PHE A 42 -11.42 -4.53 5.39
C PHE A 42 -10.92 -3.19 5.96
N PHE A 43 -9.67 -3.13 6.40
CA PHE A 43 -9.05 -1.89 6.91
C PHE A 43 -9.03 -0.79 5.84
N CYS A 44 -8.64 -1.13 4.60
CA CYS A 44 -8.63 -0.18 3.48
C CYS A 44 -10.06 0.30 3.14
N GLY A 45 -11.03 -0.62 3.12
CA GLY A 45 -12.44 -0.33 2.84
C GLY A 45 -13.19 0.38 3.97
N TRP A 46 -12.61 0.46 5.17
CA TRP A 46 -13.25 1.10 6.33
C TRP A 46 -13.61 2.57 6.08
N ARG A 47 -12.78 3.29 5.34
CA ARG A 47 -13.04 4.69 4.97
C ARG A 47 -14.04 4.79 3.82
N ALA A 48 -13.83 4.00 2.77
CA ALA A 48 -14.70 3.89 1.62
C ALA A 48 -14.47 2.53 0.97
N LEU A 49 -15.53 1.81 0.63
CA LEU A 49 -15.45 0.52 -0.07
C LEU A 49 -14.68 0.64 -1.38
N PHE A 50 -14.79 1.77 -2.04
CA PHE A 50 -14.07 2.10 -3.26
C PHE A 50 -12.54 1.97 -3.13
N ASP A 51 -11.95 2.30 -1.95
CA ASP A 51 -10.50 2.14 -1.71
C ASP A 51 -10.08 0.67 -1.78
N ALA A 52 -10.89 -0.25 -1.22
CA ALA A 52 -10.63 -1.68 -1.26
C ALA A 52 -10.85 -2.27 -2.67
N GLU A 53 -11.89 -1.83 -3.37
CA GLU A 53 -12.19 -2.24 -4.75
C GLU A 53 -11.05 -1.83 -5.70
N LEU A 54 -10.60 -0.57 -5.61
CA LEU A 54 -9.50 -0.05 -6.41
C LEU A 54 -8.19 -0.80 -6.11
N LEU A 55 -7.91 -1.07 -4.83
CA LEU A 55 -6.76 -1.85 -4.41
C LEU A 55 -6.80 -3.26 -5.01
N LEU A 56 -7.92 -3.96 -4.90
CA LEU A 56 -8.11 -5.29 -5.49
C LEU A 56 -7.97 -5.28 -7.00
N PHE A 57 -8.62 -4.33 -7.68
CA PHE A 57 -8.48 -4.17 -9.12
C PHE A 57 -7.02 -3.98 -9.55
N SER A 58 -6.31 -3.08 -8.85
CA SER A 58 -4.89 -2.83 -9.12
C SER A 58 -4.02 -4.08 -8.88
N ILE A 59 -4.24 -4.80 -7.76
CA ILE A 59 -3.55 -6.05 -7.46
C ILE A 59 -3.78 -7.09 -8.56
N CYS A 60 -5.03 -7.37 -8.91
CA CYS A 60 -5.37 -8.36 -9.92
C CYS A 60 -4.75 -8.03 -11.28
N THR A 61 -4.88 -6.77 -11.71
CA THR A 61 -4.37 -6.34 -13.02
C THR A 61 -2.85 -6.42 -13.09
N ASN A 62 -2.14 -5.92 -12.07
CA ASN A 62 -0.67 -5.98 -12.05
C ASN A 62 -0.14 -7.41 -11.89
N PHE A 63 -0.82 -8.28 -11.14
CA PHE A 63 -0.46 -9.68 -11.06
C PHE A 63 -0.59 -10.38 -12.43
N LEU A 64 -1.69 -10.12 -13.16
CA LEU A 64 -1.89 -10.66 -14.51
C LEU A 64 -0.84 -10.15 -15.49
N ILE A 65 -0.53 -8.85 -15.46
CA ILE A 65 0.54 -8.29 -16.30
C ILE A 65 1.89 -8.95 -15.95
N GLY A 66 2.21 -9.10 -14.67
CA GLY A 66 3.41 -9.79 -14.21
C GLY A 66 3.47 -11.24 -14.68
N PHE A 67 2.35 -11.96 -14.61
CA PHE A 67 2.23 -13.33 -15.10
C PHE A 67 2.55 -13.42 -16.61
N PHE A 68 2.07 -12.47 -17.42
CA PHE A 68 2.39 -12.42 -18.84
C PHE A 68 3.82 -11.95 -19.14
N ILE A 69 4.46 -11.17 -18.27
CA ILE A 69 5.88 -10.79 -18.41
C ILE A 69 6.81 -11.96 -18.10
N HIS A 70 6.47 -12.83 -17.15
CA HIS A 70 7.34 -13.90 -16.66
C HIS A 70 7.97 -14.80 -17.74
N PRO A 71 7.26 -15.25 -18.79
CA PRO A 71 7.85 -16.08 -19.83
C PRO A 71 9.01 -15.38 -20.57
N TYR A 72 9.10 -14.06 -20.51
CA TYR A 72 10.10 -13.26 -21.23
C TYR A 72 11.29 -12.83 -20.34
N THR A 73 11.34 -13.26 -19.09
CA THR A 73 12.44 -12.88 -18.15
C THR A 73 13.78 -13.50 -18.54
N ALA A 74 13.77 -14.71 -19.09
CA ALA A 74 14.98 -15.41 -19.53
C ALA A 74 15.57 -14.83 -20.83
N GLN A 75 14.74 -14.23 -21.67
CA GLN A 75 15.13 -13.56 -22.92
C GLN A 75 14.29 -12.29 -23.10
N PRO A 76 14.79 -11.14 -22.61
CA PRO A 76 14.07 -9.87 -22.68
C PRO A 76 13.86 -9.45 -24.15
N GLY A 77 12.74 -9.85 -24.73
CA GLY A 77 12.34 -9.47 -26.08
C GLY A 77 11.45 -8.21 -26.10
N PRO A 78 11.08 -7.73 -27.30
CA PRO A 78 10.22 -6.56 -27.45
C PRO A 78 8.84 -6.73 -26.79
N ARG A 79 8.30 -7.93 -26.75
CA ARG A 79 7.00 -8.24 -26.08
C ARG A 79 7.06 -8.04 -24.57
N GLY A 80 8.12 -8.51 -23.91
CA GLY A 80 8.31 -8.30 -22.46
C GLY A 80 8.47 -6.82 -22.11
N LYS A 81 9.22 -6.05 -22.93
CA LYS A 81 9.35 -4.59 -22.79
C LYS A 81 8.01 -3.89 -22.97
N PHE A 82 7.22 -4.28 -23.97
CA PHE A 82 5.90 -3.71 -24.22
C PHE A 82 4.94 -3.95 -23.04
N LEU A 83 4.86 -5.16 -22.52
CA LEU A 83 4.02 -5.49 -21.36
C LEU A 83 4.45 -4.72 -20.10
N LEU A 84 5.75 -4.59 -19.86
CA LEU A 84 6.27 -3.77 -18.77
C LEU A 84 5.87 -2.30 -18.94
N ALA A 85 6.09 -1.73 -20.12
CA ALA A 85 5.72 -0.35 -20.41
C ALA A 85 4.22 -0.13 -20.25
N LEU A 86 3.38 -1.05 -20.72
CA LEU A 86 1.92 -1.02 -20.54
C LEU A 86 1.55 -0.98 -19.05
N GLY A 87 2.13 -1.88 -18.24
CA GLY A 87 1.87 -1.93 -16.79
C GLY A 87 2.30 -0.65 -16.07
N ILE A 88 3.49 -0.12 -16.39
CA ILE A 88 3.97 1.16 -15.82
C ILE A 88 3.05 2.31 -16.22
N THR A 89 2.71 2.42 -17.52
CA THR A 89 1.82 3.49 -18.02
C THR A 89 0.45 3.43 -17.35
N MET A 90 -0.13 2.24 -17.22
CA MET A 90 -1.43 2.07 -16.53
C MET A 90 -1.37 2.53 -15.06
N ASN A 91 -0.34 2.16 -14.33
CA ASN A 91 -0.17 2.58 -12.93
C ASN A 91 0.05 4.11 -12.82
N LEU A 92 0.84 4.70 -13.71
CA LEU A 92 1.06 6.15 -13.74
C LEU A 92 -0.20 6.90 -14.20
N ALA A 93 -0.96 6.37 -15.16
CA ALA A 93 -2.23 6.95 -15.58
C ALA A 93 -3.26 6.96 -14.43
N LEU A 94 -3.34 5.86 -13.66
CA LEU A 94 -4.19 5.78 -12.48
C LEU A 94 -3.80 6.82 -11.43
N LEU A 95 -2.51 6.95 -11.14
CA LEU A 95 -1.99 7.98 -10.24
C LEU A 95 -2.28 9.38 -10.76
N GLY A 96 -2.06 9.62 -12.05
CA GLY A 96 -2.35 10.90 -12.73
C GLY A 96 -3.81 11.29 -12.61
N TYR A 97 -4.70 10.35 -12.86
CA TYR A 97 -6.14 10.57 -12.77
C TYR A 97 -6.58 10.94 -11.35
N PHE A 98 -6.22 10.16 -10.34
CA PHE A 98 -6.71 10.40 -8.97
C PHE A 98 -6.00 11.54 -8.24
N LYS A 99 -4.72 11.78 -8.53
CA LYS A 99 -3.94 12.75 -7.76
C LYS A 99 -3.71 14.08 -8.49
N TYR A 100 -3.57 14.03 -9.80
CA TYR A 100 -3.12 15.21 -10.57
C TYR A 100 -4.15 15.80 -11.52
N SER A 101 -5.35 15.19 -11.66
CA SER A 101 -6.38 15.68 -12.59
C SER A 101 -6.83 17.12 -12.27
N ALA A 102 -7.05 17.45 -10.99
CA ALA A 102 -7.43 18.81 -10.59
C ALA A 102 -6.33 19.82 -10.95
N PHE A 103 -5.09 19.52 -10.58
CA PHE A 103 -3.93 20.36 -10.90
C PHE A 103 -3.78 20.59 -12.41
N VAL A 104 -3.95 19.55 -13.23
CA VAL A 104 -3.87 19.66 -14.69
C VAL A 104 -5.00 20.53 -15.23
N LEU A 105 -6.24 20.33 -14.75
CA LEU A 105 -7.39 21.12 -15.19
C LEU A 105 -7.27 22.60 -14.79
N GLU A 106 -6.80 22.91 -13.59
CA GLU A 106 -6.52 24.26 -13.14
C GLU A 106 -5.52 24.97 -14.07
N ASN A 107 -4.41 24.30 -14.40
CA ASN A 107 -3.41 24.86 -15.31
C ASN A 107 -3.95 25.03 -16.74
N ILE A 108 -4.75 24.07 -17.25
CA ILE A 108 -5.41 24.20 -18.55
C ILE A 108 -6.34 25.41 -18.56
N ASN A 109 -7.14 25.60 -17.51
CA ASN A 109 -8.04 26.73 -17.39
C ASN A 109 -7.29 28.08 -17.46
N VAL A 110 -6.15 28.17 -16.76
CA VAL A 110 -5.30 29.36 -16.76
C VAL A 110 -4.67 29.61 -18.14
N ILE A 111 -4.10 28.59 -18.77
CA ILE A 111 -3.37 28.74 -20.05
C ILE A 111 -4.32 28.98 -21.20
N MET A 112 -5.47 28.29 -21.24
CA MET A 112 -6.43 28.36 -22.33
C MET A 112 -7.56 29.39 -22.08
N ASN A 113 -7.53 30.07 -20.93
CA ASN A 113 -8.59 31.00 -20.50
C ASN A 113 -10.00 30.37 -20.55
N THR A 114 -10.09 29.12 -20.07
CA THR A 114 -11.32 28.31 -20.02
C THR A 114 -11.81 28.16 -18.57
N THR A 115 -13.05 27.77 -18.39
CA THR A 115 -13.71 27.58 -17.08
C THR A 115 -14.21 26.13 -16.92
N TYR A 116 -13.39 25.16 -17.27
CA TYR A 116 -13.76 23.75 -17.01
C TYR A 116 -13.94 23.52 -15.50
N PRO A 117 -15.00 22.84 -15.07
CA PRO A 117 -15.22 22.59 -13.66
C PRO A 117 -14.10 21.71 -13.09
N VAL A 118 -13.34 22.27 -12.15
CA VAL A 118 -12.34 21.52 -11.40
C VAL A 118 -13.05 20.82 -10.24
N ILE A 119 -13.37 19.54 -10.43
CA ILE A 119 -13.93 18.72 -9.35
C ILE A 119 -12.74 18.20 -8.56
N ALA A 120 -12.67 18.60 -7.28
CA ALA A 120 -11.73 17.98 -6.36
C ALA A 120 -12.02 16.47 -6.28
N GLY A 121 -11.20 15.68 -6.97
CA GLY A 121 -11.40 14.25 -7.09
C GLY A 121 -11.21 13.54 -5.75
N TYR A 122 -11.90 12.44 -5.56
CA TYR A 122 -11.63 11.54 -4.44
C TYR A 122 -10.19 11.01 -4.53
N LEU A 123 -9.38 11.25 -3.50
CA LEU A 123 -8.02 10.71 -3.42
C LEU A 123 -8.04 9.37 -2.67
N PRO A 124 -7.84 8.25 -3.37
CA PRO A 124 -7.83 6.93 -2.76
C PRO A 124 -6.69 6.77 -1.76
N LEU A 125 -6.94 5.97 -0.72
CA LEU A 125 -5.99 5.71 0.34
C LEU A 125 -4.71 5.05 -0.21
N GLY A 126 -3.57 5.69 0.03
CA GLY A 126 -2.26 5.13 -0.34
C GLY A 126 -2.00 4.99 -1.84
N ILE A 127 -2.75 5.67 -2.73
CA ILE A 127 -2.64 5.52 -4.20
C ILE A 127 -1.20 5.68 -4.70
N SER A 128 -0.45 6.65 -4.19
CA SER A 128 0.95 6.86 -4.59
C SER A 128 1.84 5.69 -4.17
N PHE A 129 1.69 5.23 -2.93
CA PHE A 129 2.42 4.08 -2.42
C PHE A 129 2.10 2.82 -3.23
N LEU A 130 0.81 2.57 -3.48
CA LEU A 130 0.34 1.44 -4.28
C LEU A 130 0.95 1.47 -5.69
N THR A 131 0.90 2.62 -6.36
CA THR A 131 1.48 2.79 -7.70
C THR A 131 2.94 2.39 -7.75
N PHE A 132 3.78 2.93 -6.84
CA PHE A 132 5.21 2.61 -6.84
C PHE A 132 5.49 1.17 -6.40
N GLN A 133 4.71 0.61 -5.49
CA GLN A 133 4.82 -0.80 -5.09
C GLN A 133 4.51 -1.73 -6.28
N GLN A 134 3.50 -1.42 -7.09
CA GLN A 134 3.13 -2.18 -8.27
C GLN A 134 4.18 -2.08 -9.37
N ILE A 135 4.70 -0.88 -9.62
CA ILE A 135 5.78 -0.68 -10.58
C ILE A 135 7.05 -1.44 -10.16
N ALA A 136 7.42 -1.39 -8.87
CA ALA A 136 8.56 -2.14 -8.35
C ALA A 136 8.39 -3.66 -8.57
N TYR A 137 7.19 -4.20 -8.30
CA TYR A 137 6.87 -5.59 -8.56
C TYR A 137 7.03 -5.95 -10.04
N LEU A 138 6.44 -5.19 -10.98
CA LEU A 138 6.56 -5.44 -12.41
C LEU A 138 8.02 -5.40 -12.90
N MET A 139 8.82 -4.49 -12.34
CA MET A 139 10.25 -4.40 -12.61
C MET A 139 11.01 -5.63 -12.08
N ASP A 140 10.68 -6.10 -10.86
CA ASP A 140 11.30 -7.29 -10.28
C ASP A 140 10.93 -8.54 -11.07
N VAL A 141 9.68 -8.66 -11.54
CA VAL A 141 9.26 -9.71 -12.47
C VAL A 141 10.05 -9.65 -13.76
N TYR A 142 10.12 -8.48 -14.41
CA TYR A 142 10.84 -8.32 -15.68
C TYR A 142 12.33 -8.66 -15.57
N ARG A 143 12.95 -8.38 -14.41
CA ARG A 143 14.36 -8.70 -14.11
C ARG A 143 14.57 -10.17 -13.72
N GLY A 144 13.52 -10.99 -13.63
CA GLY A 144 13.60 -12.38 -13.19
C GLY A 144 13.90 -12.56 -11.71
N GLN A 145 13.68 -11.53 -10.90
CA GLN A 145 13.91 -11.57 -9.45
C GLN A 145 12.76 -12.26 -8.69
N VAL A 146 11.58 -12.41 -9.33
CA VAL A 146 10.43 -13.13 -8.78
C VAL A 146 10.53 -14.60 -9.17
N LYS A 147 10.91 -15.46 -8.22
CA LYS A 147 11.12 -16.90 -8.47
C LYS A 147 9.83 -17.73 -8.37
N THR A 148 8.90 -17.29 -7.53
CA THR A 148 7.63 -17.98 -7.28
C THR A 148 6.46 -17.03 -7.48
N TYR A 149 5.44 -17.52 -8.22
CA TYR A 149 4.21 -16.76 -8.48
C TYR A 149 3.10 -17.24 -7.54
N ASN A 150 2.94 -16.56 -6.41
CA ASN A 150 1.88 -16.83 -5.45
C ASN A 150 1.00 -15.58 -5.31
N PHE A 151 -0.24 -15.68 -5.80
CA PHE A 151 -1.19 -14.57 -5.75
C PHE A 151 -1.47 -14.09 -4.32
N LEU A 152 -1.59 -15.02 -3.36
CA LEU A 152 -1.86 -14.67 -1.97
C LEU A 152 -0.70 -13.89 -1.32
N GLU A 153 0.54 -14.31 -1.59
CA GLU A 153 1.74 -13.58 -1.11
C GLU A 153 1.84 -12.19 -1.75
N TYR A 154 1.47 -12.08 -3.02
CA TYR A 154 1.42 -10.80 -3.70
C TYR A 154 0.30 -9.89 -3.17
N CYS A 155 -0.89 -10.43 -2.90
CA CYS A 155 -1.95 -9.69 -2.22
C CYS A 155 -1.48 -9.17 -0.85
N PHE A 156 -0.81 -10.02 -0.07
CA PHE A 156 -0.24 -9.60 1.20
C PHE A 156 0.79 -8.49 1.02
N LEU A 157 1.72 -8.63 0.07
CA LEU A 157 2.70 -7.59 -0.23
C LEU A 157 2.06 -6.23 -0.51
N CYS A 158 0.95 -6.19 -1.24
CA CYS A 158 0.30 -4.94 -1.67
C CYS A 158 -0.69 -4.40 -0.65
N ALA A 159 -1.46 -5.27 0.01
CA ALA A 159 -2.59 -4.88 0.84
C ALA A 159 -2.27 -4.74 2.33
N PHE A 160 -1.15 -5.29 2.82
CA PHE A 160 -0.86 -5.39 4.26
C PHE A 160 -1.01 -4.06 4.99
N PHE A 161 -2.05 -3.95 5.83
CA PHE A 161 -2.56 -2.71 6.42
C PHE A 161 -1.51 -1.86 7.16
N PRO A 162 -0.51 -2.42 7.89
CA PRO A 162 0.47 -1.58 8.56
C PRO A 162 1.39 -0.82 7.59
N LYS A 163 1.52 -1.32 6.36
CA LYS A 163 2.40 -0.79 5.33
C LYS A 163 1.68 0.12 4.34
N THR A 164 0.41 -0.13 4.05
CA THR A 164 -0.34 0.50 2.95
C THR A 164 -0.44 2.03 3.07
N LEU A 165 -0.39 2.58 4.29
CA LEU A 165 -0.52 4.03 4.52
C LEU A 165 0.79 4.80 4.30
N ALA A 166 1.93 4.29 4.81
CA ALA A 166 3.20 5.01 4.82
C ALA A 166 4.41 4.09 5.04
N GLY A 167 4.30 2.82 4.67
CA GLY A 167 5.41 1.88 4.82
C GLY A 167 6.50 2.05 3.74
N PRO A 168 7.67 1.44 3.92
CA PRO A 168 8.67 1.37 2.87
C PRO A 168 8.17 0.52 1.69
N ILE A 169 8.64 0.84 0.47
CA ILE A 169 8.44 -0.02 -0.69
C ILE A 169 9.33 -1.25 -0.48
N VAL A 170 8.72 -2.41 -0.33
CA VAL A 170 9.41 -3.68 -0.09
C VAL A 170 9.37 -4.52 -1.36
N ARG A 171 10.49 -5.16 -1.69
CA ARG A 171 10.55 -6.03 -2.87
C ARG A 171 9.91 -7.39 -2.59
N TYR A 172 9.29 -7.96 -3.62
CA TYR A 172 8.64 -9.27 -3.52
C TYR A 172 9.61 -10.36 -3.04
N GLY A 173 10.84 -10.38 -3.58
CA GLY A 173 11.88 -11.34 -3.19
C GLY A 173 12.39 -11.21 -1.76
N GLU A 174 12.21 -10.06 -1.10
CA GLU A 174 12.59 -9.84 0.30
C GLU A 174 11.53 -10.36 1.28
N ILE A 175 10.25 -10.25 0.90
CA ILE A 175 9.14 -10.64 1.78
C ILE A 175 8.81 -12.12 1.70
N THR A 176 8.92 -12.73 0.52
CA THR A 176 8.52 -14.14 0.30
C THR A 176 9.25 -15.13 1.20
N PRO A 177 10.58 -15.06 1.42
CA PRO A 177 11.28 -15.95 2.36
C PRO A 177 10.78 -15.78 3.79
N GLN A 178 10.51 -14.53 4.21
CA GLN A 178 10.02 -14.23 5.55
C GLN A 178 8.61 -14.77 5.79
N LEU A 179 7.76 -14.81 4.75
CA LEU A 179 6.43 -15.40 4.84
C LEU A 179 6.47 -16.92 5.04
N SER A 180 7.45 -17.60 4.42
CA SER A 180 7.57 -19.05 4.52
C SER A 180 8.20 -19.53 5.83
N GLU A 181 9.16 -18.80 6.38
CA GLU A 181 9.95 -19.18 7.55
C GLU A 181 9.56 -18.40 8.82
N GLY A 182 9.48 -17.07 8.71
CA GLY A 182 9.30 -16.19 9.86
C GLY A 182 7.89 -16.16 10.42
N MET A 183 6.86 -16.33 9.60
CA MET A 183 5.47 -16.34 10.08
C MET A 183 5.12 -17.61 10.87
N ARG A 184 5.91 -18.66 10.76
CA ARG A 184 5.73 -19.90 11.54
C ARG A 184 6.30 -19.81 12.97
N ALA A 185 7.26 -18.91 13.18
CA ALA A 185 7.95 -18.75 14.46
C ALA A 185 7.24 -17.72 15.35
N VAL A 186 5.98 -17.99 15.72
CA VAL A 186 5.29 -17.12 16.68
C VAL A 186 5.72 -17.50 18.09
N SER A 187 6.51 -16.64 18.74
CA SER A 187 6.93 -16.77 20.13
C SER A 187 6.49 -15.55 20.94
N LEU A 188 6.38 -15.71 22.25
CA LEU A 188 6.10 -14.58 23.17
C LEU A 188 7.20 -13.51 23.09
N GLY A 189 8.45 -13.89 22.80
CA GLY A 189 9.55 -12.96 22.61
C GLY A 189 9.33 -12.05 21.39
N VAL A 190 8.93 -12.63 20.25
CA VAL A 190 8.61 -11.86 19.03
C VAL A 190 7.43 -10.91 19.26
N LEU A 191 6.41 -11.36 20.00
CA LEU A 191 5.26 -10.52 20.34
C LEU A 191 5.67 -9.35 21.25
N ALA A 192 6.51 -9.60 22.27
CA ALA A 192 7.01 -8.57 23.16
C ALA A 192 7.86 -7.54 22.41
N GLU A 193 8.75 -7.98 21.52
CA GLU A 193 9.55 -7.09 20.69
C GLU A 193 8.68 -6.24 19.77
N GLY A 194 7.71 -6.84 19.10
CA GLY A 194 6.74 -6.15 18.23
C GLY A 194 5.93 -5.10 19.00
N THR A 195 5.42 -5.45 20.17
CA THR A 195 4.67 -4.53 21.05
C THR A 195 5.54 -3.37 21.51
N THR A 196 6.79 -3.63 21.89
CA THR A 196 7.74 -2.59 22.30
C THR A 196 8.01 -1.60 21.15
N ARG A 197 8.30 -2.10 19.95
CA ARG A 197 8.52 -1.26 18.75
C ARG A 197 7.28 -0.45 18.39
N PHE A 198 6.11 -1.07 18.46
CA PHE A 198 4.83 -0.39 18.23
C PHE A 198 4.59 0.74 19.24
N THR A 199 4.81 0.49 20.54
CA THR A 199 4.63 1.48 21.60
C THR A 199 5.58 2.68 21.44
N ILE A 200 6.83 2.42 21.08
CA ILE A 200 7.80 3.49 20.78
C ILE A 200 7.34 4.32 19.57
N GLY A 201 6.85 3.67 18.51
CA GLY A 201 6.31 4.35 17.33
C GLY A 201 5.08 5.19 17.65
N LEU A 202 4.17 4.65 18.45
CA LEU A 202 2.96 5.34 18.91
C LEU A 202 3.31 6.57 19.75
N PHE A 203 4.26 6.44 20.69
CA PHE A 203 4.75 7.56 21.49
C PHE A 203 5.33 8.67 20.60
N LYS A 204 6.18 8.34 19.64
CA LYS A 204 6.73 9.31 18.69
C LYS A 204 5.64 10.02 17.89
N LYS A 205 4.58 9.30 17.48
CA LYS A 205 3.47 9.88 16.71
C LYS A 205 2.62 10.78 17.60
N VAL A 206 2.11 10.26 18.72
CA VAL A 206 1.08 10.95 19.53
C VAL A 206 1.70 12.06 20.39
N VAL A 207 2.86 11.80 21.03
CA VAL A 207 3.46 12.75 21.96
C VAL A 207 4.38 13.75 21.24
N LEU A 208 5.23 13.30 20.34
CA LEU A 208 6.19 14.21 19.70
C LEU A 208 5.61 14.87 18.44
N ALA A 209 5.17 14.05 17.45
CA ALA A 209 4.78 14.60 16.15
C ALA A 209 3.49 15.43 16.22
N ASP A 210 2.44 14.95 16.91
CA ASP A 210 1.17 15.67 17.00
C ASP A 210 1.29 16.96 17.85
N THR A 211 2.12 16.95 18.89
CA THR A 211 2.39 18.16 19.66
C THR A 211 3.14 19.20 18.83
N LEU A 212 4.18 18.79 18.10
CA LEU A 212 4.93 19.68 17.22
C LEU A 212 4.09 20.19 16.04
N ALA A 213 3.21 19.34 15.49
CA ALA A 213 2.29 19.74 14.43
C ALA A 213 1.35 20.88 14.88
N GLY A 214 0.94 20.90 16.15
CA GLY A 214 0.14 21.99 16.73
C GLY A 214 0.82 23.36 16.63
N TYR A 215 2.15 23.41 16.71
CA TYR A 215 2.92 24.64 16.53
C TYR A 215 3.27 24.94 15.06
N ALA A 216 3.51 23.92 14.27
CA ALA A 216 3.94 24.09 12.87
C ALA A 216 2.76 24.43 11.92
N ASN A 217 1.61 23.76 12.07
CA ASN A 217 0.47 23.95 11.18
C ASN A 217 -0.02 25.39 11.04
N PRO A 218 -0.14 26.19 12.12
CA PRO A 218 -0.55 27.59 12.00
C PRO A 218 0.37 28.42 11.10
N ILE A 219 1.69 28.15 11.13
CA ILE A 219 2.68 28.87 10.32
C ILE A 219 2.48 28.53 8.83
N PHE A 220 2.34 27.25 8.49
CA PHE A 220 2.12 26.83 7.10
C PHE A 220 0.77 27.24 6.54
N THR A 221 -0.27 27.36 7.38
CA THR A 221 -1.58 27.85 6.94
C THR A 221 -1.60 29.37 6.79
N ALA A 222 -0.86 30.13 7.61
CA ALA A 222 -0.76 31.59 7.48
C ALA A 222 -0.09 32.00 6.16
N ASP A 223 0.98 31.29 5.74
CA ASP A 223 1.65 31.55 4.45
C ASP A 223 0.77 31.18 3.23
N ALA A 224 -0.20 30.29 3.39
CA ALA A 224 -1.14 29.91 2.33
C ALA A 224 -2.21 30.99 2.09
N PHE A 225 -2.54 31.81 3.11
CA PHE A 225 -3.53 32.91 3.02
C PHE A 225 -2.90 34.29 2.75
N GLY A 226 -1.57 34.41 2.76
CA GLY A 226 -0.85 35.67 2.56
C GLY A 226 -0.42 35.94 1.11
N ARG A 227 -1.02 35.31 0.12
CA ARG A 227 -0.83 35.61 -1.31
C ARG A 227 -2.10 36.22 -1.88
N ASP A 228 -2.37 37.44 -1.48
CA ASP A 228 -3.19 38.38 -2.23
C ASP A 228 -2.28 39.35 -3.02
#